data_b3329188b88a1a54a6dcf4960ddac235
#
_entry.id   b3329188b88a1a54a6dcf4960ddac235
#
_cell.length_a   1.000
_cell.length_b   1.000
_cell.length_c   1.000
_cell.angle_alpha   90.00
_cell.angle_beta   90.00
_cell.angle_gamma   90.00
#
_symmetry.space_group_name_H-M   'P 1'
#
loop_
_entity.id
_entity.type
_entity.pdbx_description
1 polymer ?
#
loop_
_entity_poly.entity_id
_entity_poly.type
_entity_poly.pdbx_seq_one_letter_code
_entity_poly.pdbx_strand_id
1 'polypeptide(L)'
;DIQGKVVGFNYYESLYSPMVTASFLEVDTGGTVGDQKDDFAGTLKDGLPIEGFEEVLVKVSTKYKSLDWRGKKRRFVITGSPYNVDSGTRQTAYFPMVSVNAIKSASKPIENIYPEAKISEIVKKILTQAELPFEDENIEETKNSMKVHGKNENALDTILNLCHKSIPVKGDPGFFFYENSQGYNFKSIHNMIKDGKDFLADAARSITHRYIYEIGLKANLDNDENDRHVLATPTVRRDQDVM
;
A
#
# COMPACT_ATOMS: atom_id res chain seq x y z
N ASP A 1 1.77 18.87 12.88
CA ASP A 1 0.80 17.80 13.06
C ASP A 1 -0.56 18.29 12.57
N ILE A 2 -1.13 17.60 11.57
CA ILE A 2 -2.42 17.97 10.95
C ILE A 2 -3.56 17.03 11.37
N GLN A 3 -3.36 16.22 12.40
CA GLN A 3 -4.30 15.16 12.79
C GLN A 3 -5.74 15.67 13.00
N GLY A 4 -5.91 16.84 13.60
CA GLY A 4 -7.24 17.41 13.88
C GLY A 4 -8.00 17.94 12.67
N LYS A 5 -7.34 18.05 11.50
CA LYS A 5 -7.92 18.59 10.27
C LYS A 5 -8.23 17.52 9.23
N VAL A 6 -7.67 16.31 9.40
CA VAL A 6 -7.90 15.19 8.49
C VAL A 6 -9.26 14.58 8.77
N VAL A 7 -10.16 14.66 7.80
CA VAL A 7 -11.53 14.12 7.89
C VAL A 7 -11.67 12.78 7.16
N GLY A 8 -10.73 12.42 6.30
CA GLY A 8 -10.73 11.16 5.59
C GLY A 8 -9.33 10.71 5.25
N PHE A 9 -9.08 9.42 5.35
CA PHE A 9 -7.84 8.78 4.93
C PHE A 9 -8.17 7.50 4.18
N ASN A 10 -7.65 7.37 2.96
CA ASN A 10 -7.79 6.18 2.14
C ASN A 10 -6.41 5.57 1.93
N TYR A 11 -6.36 4.25 1.99
CA TYR A 11 -5.15 3.47 1.81
C TYR A 11 -5.44 2.33 0.84
N TYR A 12 -4.62 2.18 -0.20
CA TYR A 12 -4.85 1.22 -1.27
C TYR A 12 -3.65 0.31 -1.45
N GLU A 13 -3.86 -0.97 -1.26
CA GLU A 13 -2.98 -2.06 -1.66
C GLU A 13 -3.62 -2.85 -2.81
N SER A 14 -2.82 -3.25 -3.77
CA SER A 14 -3.29 -4.05 -4.90
C SER A 14 -2.26 -5.10 -5.28
N LEU A 15 -2.71 -6.31 -5.57
CA LEU A 15 -1.86 -7.37 -6.13
C LEU A 15 -1.32 -7.02 -7.52
N TYR A 16 -1.98 -6.11 -8.21
CA TYR A 16 -1.63 -5.69 -9.57
C TYR A 16 -0.76 -4.42 -9.61
N SER A 17 -0.48 -3.85 -8.46
CA SER A 17 0.32 -2.63 -8.35
C SER A 17 1.57 -2.87 -7.50
N PRO A 18 2.75 -2.55 -8.00
CA PRO A 18 3.99 -2.67 -7.25
C PRO A 18 4.21 -1.49 -6.29
N MET A 19 3.18 -0.68 -6.06
CA MET A 19 3.27 0.46 -5.15
C MET A 19 1.97 0.63 -4.36
N VAL A 20 2.13 0.99 -3.09
CA VAL A 20 1.02 1.41 -2.24
C VAL A 20 0.72 2.87 -2.50
N THR A 21 -0.56 3.17 -2.65
CA THR A 21 -1.04 4.54 -2.75
C THR A 21 -1.95 4.88 -1.58
N ALA A 22 -2.03 6.14 -1.25
CA ALA A 22 -2.92 6.63 -0.22
C ALA A 22 -3.42 8.03 -0.57
N SER A 23 -4.41 8.47 0.13
CA SER A 23 -4.86 9.86 0.06
C SER A 23 -5.43 10.30 1.40
N PHE A 24 -5.30 11.56 1.69
CA PHE A 24 -6.06 12.16 2.79
C PHE A 24 -6.86 13.36 2.31
N LEU A 25 -7.95 13.57 2.99
CA LEU A 25 -8.85 14.68 2.82
C LEU A 25 -8.75 15.58 4.05
N GLU A 26 -8.45 16.83 3.82
CA GLU A 26 -8.42 17.86 4.84
C GLU A 26 -9.58 18.81 4.64
N VAL A 27 -10.15 19.25 5.73
CA VAL A 27 -11.13 20.35 5.73
C VAL A 27 -10.57 21.51 6.54
N ASP A 28 -10.36 22.62 5.88
CA ASP A 28 -9.98 23.87 6.52
C ASP A 28 -11.17 24.83 6.60
N THR A 29 -11.45 25.26 7.81
CA THR A 29 -12.51 26.24 8.10
C THR A 29 -11.96 27.67 8.20
N GLY A 30 -10.67 27.85 7.86
CA GLY A 30 -9.98 29.15 7.93
C GLY A 30 -9.38 29.46 9.31
N GLY A 31 -8.27 30.18 9.31
CA GLY A 31 -7.70 30.80 10.52
C GLY A 31 -7.05 29.89 11.55
N THR A 32 -6.59 28.70 11.14
CA THR A 32 -6.15 27.67 12.10
C THR A 32 -4.67 27.27 12.03
N VAL A 33 -3.90 27.85 11.11
CA VAL A 33 -2.46 27.67 11.04
C VAL A 33 -1.78 28.99 11.37
N GLY A 34 -1.19 29.06 12.54
CA GLY A 34 -0.43 30.21 13.05
C GLY A 34 -0.33 30.10 14.56
N ASP A 35 0.80 30.50 15.11
CA ASP A 35 0.93 30.71 16.54
C ASP A 35 0.08 31.96 16.89
N GLN A 36 -0.58 31.97 18.03
CA GLN A 36 -1.41 33.12 18.48
C GLN A 36 -0.61 34.44 18.58
N LYS A 37 0.66 34.42 18.26
CA LYS A 37 1.58 35.58 18.27
C LYS A 37 1.86 36.19 16.90
N ASP A 38 1.58 35.45 15.82
CA ASP A 38 1.76 35.99 14.47
C ASP A 38 0.40 36.35 13.88
N ASP A 39 0.29 37.53 13.33
CA ASP A 39 -0.91 38.07 12.65
C ASP A 39 -1.36 37.26 11.42
N PHE A 40 -0.79 36.05 11.23
CA PHE A 40 -1.07 35.18 10.09
C PHE A 40 -2.03 34.07 10.48
N ALA A 41 -3.31 34.30 10.29
CA ALA A 41 -4.36 33.29 10.37
C ALA A 41 -4.65 32.79 8.93
N GLY A 42 -3.86 31.90 8.42
CA GLY A 42 -4.01 31.35 7.08
C GLY A 42 -4.59 29.94 7.05
N THR A 43 -4.90 29.47 5.85
CA THR A 43 -5.21 28.07 5.57
C THR A 43 -3.97 27.21 5.71
N LEU A 44 -4.12 25.88 5.80
CA LEU A 44 -2.96 24.96 5.80
C LEU A 44 -2.09 25.20 4.55
N LYS A 45 -2.72 25.47 3.42
CA LYS A 45 -2.05 25.74 2.15
C LYS A 45 -1.21 27.03 2.20
N ASP A 46 -1.71 28.07 2.87
CA ASP A 46 -1.02 29.35 2.96
C ASP A 46 0.09 29.29 4.02
N GLY A 47 -0.12 28.49 5.09
CA GLY A 47 0.84 28.35 6.19
C GLY A 47 1.91 27.28 5.95
N LEU A 48 1.63 26.29 5.09
CA LEU A 48 2.56 25.26 4.66
C LEU A 48 2.57 25.23 3.13
N PRO A 49 3.62 25.74 2.47
CA PRO A 49 3.72 25.72 1.02
C PRO A 49 3.90 24.27 0.54
N ILE A 50 2.78 23.55 0.41
CA ILE A 50 2.76 22.18 -0.11
C ILE A 50 2.75 22.27 -1.62
N GLU A 51 3.90 22.03 -2.23
CA GLU A 51 4.09 22.09 -3.68
C GLU A 51 4.10 20.69 -4.34
N GLY A 52 4.23 19.64 -3.53
CA GLY A 52 4.38 18.26 -3.93
C GLY A 52 5.75 17.70 -3.53
N PHE A 53 5.84 16.41 -3.41
CA PHE A 53 7.01 15.64 -2.93
C PHE A 53 7.33 15.77 -1.45
N GLU A 54 6.50 16.38 -0.64
CA GLU A 54 6.63 16.38 0.81
C GLU A 54 6.39 14.98 1.36
N GLU A 55 7.23 14.60 2.33
CA GLU A 55 7.08 13.33 3.04
C GLU A 55 5.97 13.41 4.09
N VAL A 56 5.08 12.43 4.07
CA VAL A 56 3.97 12.31 5.01
C VAL A 56 4.16 11.08 5.88
N LEU A 57 4.17 11.28 7.18
CA LEU A 57 4.23 10.23 8.18
C LEU A 57 2.81 9.90 8.64
N VAL A 58 2.37 8.68 8.36
CA VAL A 58 1.01 8.25 8.66
C VAL A 58 1.01 7.18 9.76
N LYS A 59 0.19 7.37 10.76
CA LYS A 59 -0.17 6.34 11.72
C LYS A 59 -1.68 6.33 11.90
N VAL A 60 -2.29 5.21 11.56
CA VAL A 60 -3.70 4.95 11.83
C VAL A 60 -3.78 3.86 12.87
N SER A 61 -4.46 4.11 13.97
CA SER A 61 -4.63 3.12 15.03
C SER A 61 -6.08 2.95 15.38
N THR A 62 -6.48 1.69 15.53
CA THR A 62 -7.77 1.29 16.06
C THR A 62 -7.56 0.59 17.39
N LYS A 63 -8.64 0.25 18.08
CA LYS A 63 -8.57 -0.54 19.33
C LYS A 63 -7.80 -1.86 19.17
N TYR A 64 -7.77 -2.43 17.95
CA TYR A 64 -7.27 -3.79 17.73
C TYR A 64 -6.04 -3.86 16.84
N LYS A 65 -5.86 -2.91 15.92
CA LYS A 65 -4.76 -2.89 14.96
C LYS A 65 -4.25 -1.48 14.73
N SER A 66 -2.99 -1.38 14.34
CA SER A 66 -2.40 -0.12 13.90
C SER A 66 -1.68 -0.31 12.57
N LEU A 67 -1.82 0.67 11.69
CA LEU A 67 -1.04 0.84 10.49
C LEU A 67 -0.02 1.96 10.76
N ASP A 68 1.27 1.64 10.71
CA ASP A 68 2.33 2.61 11.01
C ASP A 68 3.27 2.77 9.80
N TRP A 69 3.15 3.91 9.16
CA TRP A 69 3.97 4.34 8.02
C TRP A 69 4.83 5.56 8.40
N ARG A 70 5.52 5.47 9.53
CA ARG A 70 6.44 6.52 10.02
C ARG A 70 7.90 6.11 9.97
N GLY A 71 8.19 4.90 9.53
CA GLY A 71 9.55 4.38 9.40
C GLY A 71 10.31 5.03 8.24
N LYS A 72 11.65 5.05 8.28
CA LYS A 72 12.49 5.58 7.21
C LYS A 72 12.23 4.95 5.83
N LYS A 73 11.81 3.68 5.80
CA LYS A 73 11.48 2.93 4.58
C LYS A 73 9.98 2.83 4.32
N ARG A 74 9.16 3.43 5.17
CA ARG A 74 7.70 3.38 5.13
C ARG A 74 7.16 4.77 5.35
N ARG A 75 7.05 5.52 4.28
CA ARG A 75 6.53 6.89 4.26
C ARG A 75 5.76 7.08 2.99
N PHE A 76 4.87 8.01 3.02
CA PHE A 76 4.22 8.51 1.81
C PHE A 76 4.88 9.80 1.34
N VAL A 77 4.73 10.05 0.07
CA VAL A 77 5.14 11.29 -0.59
C VAL A 77 3.93 11.82 -1.32
N ILE A 78 3.64 13.11 -1.17
CA ILE A 78 2.56 13.78 -1.90
C ILE A 78 2.95 13.84 -3.38
N THR A 79 2.07 13.39 -4.27
CA THR A 79 2.39 13.24 -5.71
C THR A 79 1.94 14.41 -6.58
N GLY A 80 1.46 15.47 -5.99
CA GLY A 80 1.04 16.66 -6.75
C GLY A 80 0.41 17.71 -5.87
N SER A 81 0.09 18.83 -6.48
CA SER A 81 -0.63 19.89 -5.80
C SER A 81 -1.98 19.39 -5.31
N PRO A 82 -2.39 19.79 -4.11
CA PRO A 82 -3.69 19.39 -3.58
C PRO A 82 -4.82 19.90 -4.46
N TYR A 83 -5.81 19.04 -4.69
CA TYR A 83 -7.05 19.47 -5.31
C TYR A 83 -7.90 20.19 -4.26
N ASN A 84 -8.22 21.44 -4.51
CA ASN A 84 -9.08 22.21 -3.63
C ASN A 84 -10.51 22.23 -4.17
N VAL A 85 -11.46 21.89 -3.33
CA VAL A 85 -12.88 22.14 -3.57
C VAL A 85 -13.32 23.22 -2.61
N ASP A 86 -13.65 24.38 -3.17
CA ASP A 86 -14.15 25.52 -2.38
C ASP A 86 -15.69 25.48 -2.36
N SER A 87 -16.26 25.39 -1.19
CA SER A 87 -17.69 25.42 -0.96
C SER A 87 -18.11 26.63 -0.10
N GLY A 88 -17.54 27.78 -0.39
CA GLY A 88 -17.85 29.07 0.24
C GLY A 88 -17.21 29.23 1.61
N THR A 89 -17.71 28.60 2.65
CA THR A 89 -17.19 28.71 4.04
C THR A 89 -16.19 27.65 4.43
N ARG A 90 -15.98 26.63 3.59
CA ARG A 90 -15.08 25.50 3.85
C ARG A 90 -14.23 25.23 2.62
N GLN A 91 -12.94 25.15 2.82
CA GLN A 91 -12.02 24.64 1.82
C GLN A 91 -11.71 23.18 2.13
N THR A 92 -11.84 22.34 1.11
CA THR A 92 -11.52 20.92 1.22
C THR A 92 -10.35 20.66 0.30
N ALA A 93 -9.26 20.13 0.85
CA ALA A 93 -8.07 19.80 0.10
C ALA A 93 -7.87 18.28 0.07
N TYR A 94 -7.66 17.75 -1.12
CA TYR A 94 -7.37 16.33 -1.35
C TYR A 94 -5.89 16.16 -1.71
N PHE A 95 -5.19 15.32 -0.95
CA PHE A 95 -3.76 15.07 -1.09
C PHE A 95 -3.51 13.63 -1.55
N PRO A 96 -3.23 13.40 -2.83
CA PRO A 96 -2.81 12.10 -3.31
C PRO A 96 -1.37 11.79 -2.89
N MET A 97 -1.12 10.54 -2.52
CA MET A 97 0.18 10.11 -2.01
C MET A 97 0.57 8.75 -2.58
N VAL A 98 1.86 8.52 -2.69
CA VAL A 98 2.45 7.24 -3.06
C VAL A 98 3.53 6.84 -2.04
N SER A 99 3.85 5.56 -1.95
CA SER A 99 4.94 5.12 -1.09
C SER A 99 6.28 5.74 -1.53
N VAL A 100 7.12 6.11 -0.58
CA VAL A 100 8.47 6.65 -0.87
C VAL A 100 9.31 5.67 -1.69
N ASN A 101 9.00 4.37 -1.62
CA ASN A 101 9.72 3.34 -2.34
C ASN A 101 9.48 3.42 -3.86
N ALA A 102 8.29 3.84 -4.30
CA ALA A 102 8.01 4.09 -5.70
C ALA A 102 8.89 5.23 -6.27
N ILE A 103 9.04 6.31 -5.50
CA ILE A 103 9.91 7.44 -5.90
C ILE A 103 11.38 7.02 -5.93
N LYS A 104 11.84 6.26 -4.92
CA LYS A 104 13.21 5.73 -4.89
C LYS A 104 13.50 4.84 -6.08
N SER A 105 12.57 3.95 -6.43
CA SER A 105 12.71 3.07 -7.58
C SER A 105 12.81 3.85 -8.88
N ALA A 106 12.03 4.91 -9.05
CA ALA A 106 12.08 5.76 -10.23
C ALA A 106 13.41 6.54 -10.35
N SER A 107 14.05 6.85 -9.23
CA SER A 107 15.33 7.58 -9.21
C SER A 107 16.57 6.71 -9.42
N LYS A 108 16.44 5.37 -9.39
CA LYS A 108 17.54 4.41 -9.51
C LYS A 108 17.26 3.37 -10.60
N PRO A 109 17.46 3.69 -11.86
CA PRO A 109 17.24 2.74 -12.94
C PRO A 109 18.21 1.56 -12.87
N ILE A 110 17.77 0.41 -13.37
CA ILE A 110 18.54 -0.84 -13.39
C ILE A 110 19.28 -0.95 -14.74
N GLU A 111 20.60 -0.83 -14.66
CA GLU A 111 21.50 -0.94 -15.82
C GLU A 111 22.33 -2.22 -15.80
N ASN A 112 22.35 -2.93 -14.68
CA ASN A 112 23.23 -4.06 -14.46
C ASN A 112 22.83 -5.30 -15.28
N ILE A 113 23.85 -6.08 -15.62
CA ILE A 113 23.66 -7.43 -16.18
C ILE A 113 23.71 -8.43 -15.03
N TYR A 114 22.62 -9.16 -14.84
CA TYR A 114 22.55 -10.25 -13.89
C TYR A 114 22.87 -11.56 -14.62
N PRO A 115 23.92 -12.29 -14.19
CA PRO A 115 24.26 -13.59 -14.77
C PRO A 115 23.11 -14.58 -14.56
N GLU A 116 23.18 -15.73 -15.25
CA GLU A 116 22.18 -16.76 -15.12
C GLU A 116 22.03 -17.22 -13.67
N ALA A 117 20.85 -17.01 -13.12
CA ALA A 117 20.48 -17.37 -11.76
C ALA A 117 18.97 -17.58 -11.68
N LYS A 118 18.46 -18.14 -10.59
CA LYS A 118 17.02 -18.20 -10.33
C LYS A 118 16.42 -16.79 -10.36
N ILE A 119 15.24 -16.64 -10.95
CA ILE A 119 14.61 -15.31 -11.05
C ILE A 119 14.39 -14.72 -9.67
N SER A 120 13.99 -15.51 -8.68
CA SER A 120 13.84 -15.08 -7.29
C SER A 120 15.13 -14.47 -6.69
N GLU A 121 16.29 -15.01 -7.02
CA GLU A 121 17.58 -14.46 -6.57
C GLU A 121 17.90 -13.12 -7.27
N ILE A 122 17.55 -13.03 -8.56
CA ILE A 122 17.71 -11.78 -9.32
C ILE A 122 16.78 -10.70 -8.75
N VAL A 123 15.53 -11.03 -8.44
CA VAL A 123 14.57 -10.12 -7.79
C VAL A 123 15.13 -9.61 -6.46
N LYS A 124 15.68 -10.46 -5.60
CA LYS A 124 16.31 -10.04 -4.34
C LYS A 124 17.48 -9.08 -4.58
N LYS A 125 18.31 -9.34 -5.59
CA LYS A 125 19.43 -8.45 -5.95
C LYS A 125 18.92 -7.09 -6.43
N ILE A 126 17.89 -7.06 -7.27
CA ILE A 126 17.29 -5.81 -7.75
C ILE A 126 16.71 -5.01 -6.59
N LEU A 127 15.93 -5.63 -5.70
CA LEU A 127 15.35 -4.98 -4.53
C LEU A 127 16.44 -4.41 -3.60
N THR A 128 17.50 -5.19 -3.37
CA THR A 128 18.64 -4.73 -2.55
C THR A 128 19.36 -3.55 -3.19
N GLN A 129 19.63 -3.61 -4.50
CA GLN A 129 20.29 -2.53 -5.23
C GLN A 129 19.46 -1.23 -5.24
N ALA A 130 18.15 -1.36 -5.37
CA ALA A 130 17.22 -0.23 -5.32
C ALA A 130 16.90 0.24 -3.89
N GLU A 131 17.48 -0.39 -2.86
CA GLU A 131 17.24 -0.11 -1.43
C GLU A 131 15.76 -0.22 -1.03
N LEU A 132 15.03 -1.14 -1.68
CA LEU A 132 13.62 -1.37 -1.43
C LEU A 132 13.43 -2.40 -0.30
N PRO A 133 12.45 -2.19 0.61
CA PRO A 133 12.25 -3.08 1.75
C PRO A 133 11.57 -4.38 1.33
N PHE A 134 12.13 -5.51 1.73
CA PHE A 134 11.51 -6.82 1.60
C PHE A 134 11.98 -7.75 2.72
N GLU A 135 11.21 -8.76 2.98
CA GLU A 135 11.59 -9.89 3.84
C GLU A 135 11.85 -11.10 2.95
N ASP A 136 12.86 -11.91 3.29
CA ASP A 136 13.25 -13.07 2.47
C ASP A 136 12.09 -14.06 2.27
N GLU A 137 11.24 -14.22 3.27
CA GLU A 137 10.05 -15.09 3.25
C GLU A 137 8.97 -14.61 2.26
N ASN A 138 8.99 -13.33 1.89
CA ASN A 138 8.06 -12.75 0.96
C ASN A 138 8.50 -12.86 -0.50
N ILE A 139 9.70 -13.40 -0.75
CA ILE A 139 10.22 -13.66 -2.09
C ILE A 139 10.23 -15.17 -2.32
N GLU A 140 9.20 -15.66 -3.00
CA GLU A 140 9.04 -17.07 -3.30
C GLU A 140 10.10 -17.56 -4.29
N GLU A 141 10.66 -18.75 -4.03
CA GLU A 141 11.67 -19.36 -4.88
C GLU A 141 11.08 -19.76 -6.24
N THR A 142 11.78 -19.43 -7.32
CA THR A 142 11.42 -19.82 -8.68
C THR A 142 12.16 -21.07 -9.11
N LYS A 143 11.50 -21.90 -9.96
CA LYS A 143 12.08 -23.12 -10.52
C LYS A 143 13.08 -22.80 -11.63
N ASN A 144 12.79 -21.82 -12.45
CA ASN A 144 13.56 -21.49 -13.63
C ASN A 144 14.63 -20.43 -13.37
N SER A 145 15.70 -20.54 -14.15
CA SER A 145 16.81 -19.57 -14.16
C SER A 145 16.84 -18.82 -15.48
N MET A 146 17.36 -17.61 -15.46
CA MET A 146 17.61 -16.83 -16.66
C MET A 146 18.70 -15.79 -16.45
N LYS A 147 19.26 -15.29 -17.54
CA LYS A 147 20.12 -14.12 -17.56
C LYS A 147 19.25 -12.87 -17.78
N VAL A 148 19.43 -11.85 -16.99
CA VAL A 148 18.67 -10.59 -17.10
C VAL A 148 19.62 -9.45 -17.42
N HIS A 149 19.23 -8.64 -18.41
CA HIS A 149 19.93 -7.41 -18.76
C HIS A 149 19.07 -6.23 -18.31
N GLY A 150 19.63 -5.38 -17.49
CA GLY A 150 19.03 -4.08 -17.19
C GLY A 150 18.97 -3.24 -18.46
N LYS A 151 17.83 -2.60 -18.66
CA LYS A 151 17.57 -1.78 -19.84
C LYS A 151 17.42 -0.30 -19.50
N ASN A 152 18.03 0.12 -18.40
CA ASN A 152 17.81 1.45 -17.85
C ASN A 152 16.32 1.69 -17.48
N GLU A 153 15.66 0.62 -17.03
CA GLU A 153 14.27 0.63 -16.60
C GLU A 153 14.18 0.79 -15.08
N ASN A 154 13.02 1.23 -14.61
CA ASN A 154 12.69 1.26 -13.19
C ASN A 154 12.78 -0.17 -12.59
N ALA A 155 13.28 -0.26 -11.37
CA ALA A 155 13.41 -1.54 -10.66
C ALA A 155 12.07 -2.28 -10.54
N LEU A 156 10.97 -1.57 -10.24
CA LEU A 156 9.64 -2.16 -10.11
C LEU A 156 9.15 -2.73 -11.43
N ASP A 157 9.34 -2.01 -12.55
CA ASP A 157 8.94 -2.45 -13.88
C ASP A 157 9.76 -3.65 -14.34
N THR A 158 11.06 -3.64 -14.05
CA THR A 158 11.95 -4.78 -14.32
C THR A 158 11.44 -6.04 -13.60
N ILE A 159 11.06 -5.94 -12.32
CA ILE A 159 10.55 -7.08 -11.55
C ILE A 159 9.16 -7.52 -12.06
N LEU A 160 8.28 -6.59 -12.41
CA LEU A 160 6.98 -6.92 -13.02
C LEU A 160 7.16 -7.72 -14.31
N ASN A 161 8.12 -7.33 -15.16
CA ASN A 161 8.46 -8.08 -16.37
C ASN A 161 9.00 -9.50 -16.06
N LEU A 162 9.66 -9.68 -14.92
CA LEU A 162 10.12 -10.98 -14.46
C LEU A 162 8.98 -11.87 -13.93
N CYS A 163 7.91 -11.29 -13.38
CA CYS A 163 6.74 -12.05 -12.93
C CYS A 163 6.16 -12.93 -14.04
N HIS A 164 6.04 -12.38 -15.24
CA HIS A 164 5.49 -13.10 -16.41
C HIS A 164 6.36 -14.27 -16.88
N LYS A 165 7.64 -14.27 -16.50
CA LYS A 165 8.63 -15.31 -16.89
C LYS A 165 8.88 -16.30 -15.77
N SER A 166 8.33 -16.07 -14.60
CA SER A 166 8.60 -16.84 -13.39
C SER A 166 7.72 -18.08 -13.32
N ILE A 167 8.34 -19.20 -12.97
CA ILE A 167 7.68 -20.49 -12.76
C ILE A 167 7.88 -20.87 -11.31
N PRO A 168 6.82 -21.16 -10.53
CA PRO A 168 6.95 -21.60 -9.16
C PRO A 168 7.52 -23.03 -9.08
N VAL A 169 8.13 -23.36 -7.96
CA VAL A 169 8.63 -24.72 -7.71
C VAL A 169 7.46 -25.72 -7.62
N LYS A 170 6.33 -25.27 -7.10
CA LYS A 170 5.08 -26.04 -6.98
C LYS A 170 3.89 -25.20 -7.41
N GLY A 171 2.92 -25.84 -8.03
CA GLY A 171 1.68 -25.21 -8.46
C GLY A 171 1.73 -24.64 -9.88
N ASP A 172 0.72 -23.87 -10.22
CA ASP A 172 0.55 -23.31 -11.55
C ASP A 172 1.32 -21.98 -11.71
N PRO A 173 1.70 -21.62 -12.94
CA PRO A 173 2.34 -20.35 -13.24
C PRO A 173 1.45 -19.17 -12.86
N GLY A 174 2.08 -18.08 -12.45
CA GLY A 174 1.40 -16.82 -12.12
C GLY A 174 1.99 -16.20 -10.86
N PHE A 175 3.03 -15.39 -11.05
CA PHE A 175 3.62 -14.59 -10.00
C PHE A 175 3.02 -13.20 -9.99
N PHE A 176 2.90 -12.66 -8.78
CA PHE A 176 2.56 -11.27 -8.52
C PHE A 176 3.69 -10.59 -7.78
N PHE A 177 3.88 -9.34 -8.10
CA PHE A 177 4.80 -8.46 -7.41
C PHE A 177 4.05 -7.23 -6.93
N TYR A 178 4.00 -7.05 -5.63
CA TYR A 178 3.22 -5.98 -4.99
C TYR A 178 3.87 -5.50 -3.70
N GLU A 179 3.57 -4.27 -3.33
CA GLU A 179 3.94 -3.68 -2.05
C GLU A 179 2.75 -3.75 -1.08
N ASN A 180 3.02 -4.04 0.17
CA ASN A 180 2.07 -3.94 1.27
C ASN A 180 2.71 -3.24 2.48
N SER A 181 1.98 -3.19 3.60
CA SER A 181 2.48 -2.58 4.85
C SER A 181 3.75 -3.23 5.40
N GLN A 182 4.13 -4.42 4.97
CA GLN A 182 5.33 -5.13 5.41
C GLN A 182 6.52 -4.97 4.44
N GLY A 183 6.26 -4.53 3.21
CA GLY A 183 7.26 -4.36 2.16
C GLY A 183 6.86 -5.05 0.86
N TYR A 184 7.86 -5.34 0.02
CA TYR A 184 7.65 -5.98 -1.27
C TYR A 184 7.48 -7.48 -1.16
N ASN A 185 6.55 -8.00 -1.94
CA ASN A 185 6.21 -9.40 -2.04
C ASN A 185 6.34 -9.87 -3.48
N PHE A 186 6.92 -11.04 -3.68
CA PHE A 186 7.02 -11.72 -4.96
C PHE A 186 6.55 -13.17 -4.77
N LYS A 187 5.26 -13.41 -5.03
CA LYS A 187 4.61 -14.69 -4.69
C LYS A 187 3.73 -15.19 -5.83
N SER A 188 3.64 -16.51 -5.95
CA SER A 188 2.69 -17.17 -6.85
C SER A 188 1.28 -17.18 -6.25
N ILE A 189 0.27 -17.26 -7.13
CA ILE A 189 -1.14 -17.45 -6.70
C ILE A 189 -1.26 -18.67 -5.78
N HIS A 190 -0.59 -19.75 -6.14
CA HIS A 190 -0.64 -21.01 -5.36
C HIS A 190 -0.17 -20.79 -3.93
N ASN A 191 0.95 -20.08 -3.75
CA ASN A 191 1.52 -19.83 -2.42
C ASN A 191 0.66 -18.85 -1.62
N MET A 192 0.11 -17.81 -2.27
CA MET A 192 -0.81 -16.87 -1.62
C MET A 192 -2.09 -17.56 -1.12
N ILE A 193 -2.65 -18.49 -1.90
CA ILE A 193 -3.82 -19.28 -1.48
C ILE A 193 -3.47 -20.18 -0.30
N LYS A 194 -2.28 -20.79 -0.31
CA LYS A 194 -1.80 -21.61 0.81
C LYS A 194 -1.63 -20.76 2.07
N ASP A 195 -0.92 -19.63 1.98
CA ASP A 195 -0.72 -18.70 3.10
C ASP A 195 -2.06 -18.24 3.69
N GLY A 196 -3.04 -17.94 2.81
CA GLY A 196 -4.39 -17.56 3.23
C GLY A 196 -5.14 -18.68 3.96
N LYS A 197 -5.02 -19.94 3.51
CA LYS A 197 -5.59 -21.11 4.18
C LYS A 197 -4.94 -21.36 5.54
N ASP A 198 -3.62 -21.26 5.61
CA ASP A 198 -2.87 -21.43 6.86
C ASP A 198 -3.25 -20.32 7.86
N PHE A 199 -3.36 -19.07 7.40
CA PHE A 199 -3.84 -17.96 8.22
C PHE A 199 -5.26 -18.20 8.75
N LEU A 200 -6.17 -18.66 7.92
CA LEU A 200 -7.55 -18.96 8.34
C LEU A 200 -7.60 -20.12 9.33
N ALA A 201 -6.77 -21.16 9.11
CA ALA A 201 -6.68 -22.29 10.03
C ALA A 201 -6.13 -21.86 11.40
N ASP A 202 -5.10 -21.02 11.42
CA ASP A 202 -4.54 -20.48 12.67
C ASP A 202 -5.49 -19.51 13.36
N ALA A 203 -6.17 -18.67 12.59
CA ALA A 203 -7.24 -17.84 13.11
C ALA A 203 -8.36 -18.68 13.74
N ALA A 204 -8.79 -19.74 13.06
CA ALA A 204 -9.78 -20.67 13.59
C ALA A 204 -9.31 -21.38 14.87
N ARG A 205 -8.03 -21.77 14.95
CA ARG A 205 -7.44 -22.37 16.17
C ARG A 205 -7.35 -21.37 17.34
N SER A 206 -7.03 -20.13 17.02
CA SER A 206 -6.93 -19.06 18.05
C SER A 206 -8.29 -18.59 18.53
N ILE A 207 -9.35 -18.85 17.77
CA ILE A 207 -10.75 -18.54 18.08
C ILE A 207 -11.36 -19.65 18.93
N THR A 208 -10.72 -20.12 19.94
CA THR A 208 -11.47 -20.73 21.05
C THR A 208 -12.42 -19.72 21.69
N HIS A 209 -12.26 -18.44 21.45
CA HIS A 209 -13.14 -17.38 21.92
C HIS A 209 -13.04 -16.14 21.07
N ARG A 210 -13.79 -15.97 19.92
CA ARG A 210 -14.10 -14.62 19.51
C ARG A 210 -13.88 -14.18 18.09
N TYR A 211 -14.89 -13.61 17.58
CA TYR A 211 -14.94 -12.46 16.68
C TYR A 211 -14.05 -12.56 15.45
N ILE A 212 -14.54 -13.30 14.48
CA ILE A 212 -14.15 -13.06 13.10
C ILE A 212 -14.65 -11.67 12.76
N TYR A 213 -13.73 -10.73 12.72
CA TYR A 213 -14.06 -9.42 12.19
C TYR A 213 -14.20 -9.54 10.69
N GLU A 214 -15.21 -8.88 10.18
CA GLU A 214 -15.51 -8.76 8.78
C GLU A 214 -14.24 -8.49 7.95
N ILE A 215 -13.83 -9.44 7.15
CA ILE A 215 -12.99 -9.19 6.00
C ILE A 215 -13.96 -8.79 4.89
N GLY A 216 -14.31 -7.51 4.86
CA GLY A 216 -15.20 -7.00 3.84
C GLY A 216 -14.43 -6.68 2.58
N LEU A 217 -14.78 -7.30 1.48
CA LEU A 217 -14.53 -6.75 0.15
C LEU A 217 -15.58 -5.67 -0.09
N LYS A 218 -15.16 -4.41 -0.07
CA LYS A 218 -16.03 -3.32 -0.44
C LYS A 218 -16.11 -3.29 -1.96
N ALA A 219 -17.16 -3.86 -2.52
CA ALA A 219 -17.47 -3.68 -3.92
C ALA A 219 -18.34 -2.42 -4.06
N ASN A 220 -17.89 -1.44 -4.81
CA ASN A 220 -18.76 -0.42 -5.36
C ASN A 220 -19.62 -1.12 -6.41
N LEU A 221 -20.86 -1.37 -6.09
CA LEU A 221 -21.85 -1.62 -7.10
C LEU A 221 -22.33 -0.25 -7.57
N ASP A 222 -21.88 0.09 -8.74
CA ASP A 222 -22.39 1.20 -9.51
C ASP A 222 -23.86 0.91 -9.75
N ASN A 223 -24.72 1.47 -8.92
CA ASN A 223 -26.13 1.47 -9.19
C ASN A 223 -26.83 2.50 -8.34
N ASP A 224 -27.45 3.35 -9.04
CA ASP A 224 -28.59 4.17 -8.63
C ASP A 224 -28.34 5.07 -7.44
N GLU A 225 -28.71 6.25 -7.64
CA GLU A 225 -29.12 7.35 -6.77
C GLU A 225 -28.97 7.17 -5.23
N ASN A 226 -28.66 5.97 -4.78
CA ASN A 226 -28.30 5.61 -3.41
C ASN A 226 -27.01 4.79 -3.46
N ASP A 227 -25.87 5.39 -3.22
CA ASP A 227 -24.59 4.72 -2.98
C ASP A 227 -24.74 3.48 -2.09
N ARG A 228 -25.16 2.38 -2.68
CA ARG A 228 -25.24 1.10 -1.99
C ARG A 228 -23.88 0.46 -2.03
N HIS A 229 -23.11 0.74 -1.01
CA HIS A 229 -21.94 -0.06 -0.72
C HIS A 229 -22.41 -1.46 -0.30
N VAL A 230 -22.38 -2.39 -1.22
CA VAL A 230 -22.52 -3.79 -0.86
C VAL A 230 -21.19 -4.24 -0.33
N LEU A 231 -21.09 -4.33 0.98
CA LEU A 231 -20.06 -5.10 1.62
C LEU A 231 -20.38 -6.58 1.32
N ALA A 232 -19.70 -7.14 0.34
CA ALA A 232 -19.64 -8.60 0.22
C ALA A 232 -18.74 -9.09 1.36
N THR A 233 -19.25 -9.08 2.55
CA THR A 233 -18.66 -9.76 3.69
C THR A 233 -18.98 -11.23 3.57
N PRO A 234 -17.99 -12.12 3.61
CA PRO A 234 -18.26 -13.45 4.10
C PRO A 234 -18.65 -13.27 5.57
N THR A 235 -19.92 -13.11 5.81
CA THR A 235 -20.48 -13.20 7.16
C THR A 235 -20.19 -14.60 7.63
N VAL A 236 -19.15 -14.76 8.42
CA VAL A 236 -19.06 -15.93 9.28
C VAL A 236 -20.14 -15.72 10.34
N ARG A 237 -21.31 -16.31 10.06
CA ARG A 237 -22.36 -16.38 11.06
C ARG A 237 -21.75 -17.06 12.28
N ARG A 238 -21.86 -16.41 13.39
CA ARG A 238 -21.67 -17.01 14.70
C ARG A 238 -22.66 -18.17 14.79
N ASP A 239 -22.18 -19.40 14.70
CA ASP A 239 -22.97 -20.54 15.14
C ASP A 239 -23.17 -20.37 16.64
N GLN A 240 -24.33 -19.85 17.01
CA GLN A 240 -24.76 -19.76 18.40
C GLN A 240 -25.26 -21.08 18.95
N ASP A 241 -25.28 -22.13 18.11
CA ASP A 241 -25.93 -23.39 18.41
C ASP A 241 -24.95 -24.56 18.46
N VAL A 242 -23.86 -24.41 19.18
CA VAL A 242 -23.11 -25.56 19.69
C VAL A 242 -23.09 -25.45 21.21
N MET A 243 -24.20 -25.92 21.80
CA MET A 243 -24.18 -26.43 23.16
C MET A 243 -23.58 -27.84 23.15
#